data_82739d3b0c4172fe7825f2f6bb976d93
#
_entry.id   82739d3b0c4172fe7825f2f6bb976d93
#
_cell.length_a   1.000
_cell.length_b   1.000
_cell.length_c   1.000
_cell.angle_alpha   90.00
_cell.angle_beta   90.00
_cell.angle_gamma   90.00
#
_symmetry.space_group_name_H-M   'P 1'
#
loop_
_entity.id
_entity.type
_entity.pdbx_description
1 polymer ?
#
loop_
_entity_poly.entity_id
_entity_poly.type
_entity_poly.pdbx_seq_one_letter_code
_entity_poly.pdbx_strand_id
1 'polypeptide(L)'
;MTSLELTPTLDAVVLDRPPVGPRTRQHLCADAGFVGAAAHQHMLDRDYTPHVRPRGEERRARATGKRPRRWVVEAAHAWFTRFRKLLVRYEKTHRAYLALTMLAAAIISFRHVPKKINIIYG
;
A
#
# COMPACT_ATOMS: atom_id res chain seq x y z
N MET A 1 -8.92 2.72 -12.80
CA MET A 1 -7.59 3.17 -12.33
C MET A 1 -6.57 2.69 -13.34
N THR A 2 -5.93 3.61 -13.96
CA THR A 2 -4.96 3.34 -15.02
C THR A 2 -3.54 3.36 -14.45
N SER A 3 -2.61 2.71 -15.14
CA SER A 3 -1.17 2.77 -14.83
C SER A 3 -0.62 4.20 -14.70
N LEU A 4 -1.36 5.19 -15.20
CA LEU A 4 -1.05 6.62 -15.12
C LEU A 4 -1.02 7.17 -13.68
N GLU A 5 -1.77 6.59 -12.73
CA GLU A 5 -1.79 7.05 -11.34
C GLU A 5 -0.75 6.34 -10.45
N LEU A 6 -0.26 5.18 -10.87
CA LEU A 6 0.71 4.40 -10.10
C LEU A 6 2.06 5.11 -10.01
N THR A 7 2.57 5.61 -11.13
CA THR A 7 3.87 6.27 -11.21
C THR A 7 3.98 7.50 -10.29
N PRO A 8 3.05 8.48 -10.36
CA PRO A 8 3.07 9.62 -9.44
C PRO A 8 2.95 9.20 -7.97
N THR A 9 2.17 8.17 -7.68
CA THR A 9 2.00 7.66 -6.31
C THR A 9 3.29 7.07 -5.76
N LEU A 10 4.01 6.27 -6.55
CA LEU A 10 5.28 5.69 -6.15
C LEU A 10 6.38 6.75 -6.02
N ASP A 11 6.39 7.75 -6.91
CA ASP A 11 7.36 8.84 -6.89
C ASP A 11 7.12 9.82 -5.72
N ALA A 12 5.91 9.86 -5.18
CA ALA A 12 5.56 10.65 -3.99
C ALA A 12 6.02 10.03 -2.67
N VAL A 13 6.59 8.83 -2.66
CA VAL A 13 7.16 8.22 -1.46
C VAL A 13 8.42 8.97 -1.05
N VAL A 14 8.36 9.65 0.10
CA VAL A 14 9.44 10.52 0.60
C VAL A 14 10.39 9.83 1.58
N LEU A 15 10.11 8.59 1.94
CA LEU A 15 10.94 7.82 2.86
C LEU A 15 12.21 7.31 2.16
N ASP A 16 13.35 7.48 2.82
CA ASP A 16 14.58 6.82 2.40
C ASP A 16 14.42 5.31 2.58
N ARG A 17 14.34 4.61 1.47
CA ARG A 17 14.22 3.16 1.48
C ARG A 17 15.59 2.52 1.65
N PRO A 18 15.72 1.47 2.48
CA PRO A 18 16.96 0.72 2.56
C PRO A 18 17.34 0.12 1.19
N PRO A 19 18.61 -0.09 0.91
CA PRO A 19 19.06 -0.67 -0.36
C PRO A 19 18.41 -2.05 -0.57
N VAL A 20 17.91 -2.26 -1.78
CA VAL A 20 17.26 -3.52 -2.17
C VAL A 20 18.32 -4.58 -2.45
N GLY A 21 18.20 -5.72 -1.80
CA GLY A 21 19.10 -6.85 -1.97
C GLY A 21 18.35 -8.17 -1.97
N PRO A 22 19.05 -9.32 -2.18
CA PRO A 22 18.41 -10.64 -2.21
C PRO A 22 17.63 -10.99 -0.92
N ARG A 23 18.10 -10.46 0.22
CA ARG A 23 17.48 -10.68 1.54
C ARG A 23 16.61 -9.51 2.00
N THR A 24 16.64 -8.37 1.31
CA THR A 24 15.93 -7.13 1.66
C THR A 24 14.98 -6.70 0.53
N ARG A 25 14.22 -7.65 -0.02
CA ARG A 25 13.23 -7.36 -1.06
C ARG A 25 12.10 -6.51 -0.51
N GLN A 26 11.74 -5.47 -1.25
CA GLN A 26 10.61 -4.62 -0.93
C GLN A 26 9.39 -5.02 -1.76
N HIS A 27 8.38 -5.51 -1.08
CA HIS A 27 7.18 -6.02 -1.72
C HIS A 27 6.13 -4.91 -1.84
N LEU A 28 5.60 -4.72 -3.05
CA LEU A 28 4.51 -3.81 -3.32
C LEU A 28 3.23 -4.60 -3.62
N CYS A 29 2.25 -4.44 -2.74
CA CYS A 29 0.93 -5.04 -2.91
C CYS A 29 -0.03 -4.00 -3.47
N ALA A 30 -0.67 -4.30 -4.59
CA ALA A 30 -1.64 -3.41 -5.22
C ALA A 30 -2.90 -4.17 -5.61
N ASP A 31 -4.00 -3.44 -5.79
CA ASP A 31 -5.29 -4.01 -6.18
C ASP A 31 -5.27 -4.51 -7.63
N ALA A 32 -6.23 -5.37 -7.95
CA ALA A 32 -6.43 -5.94 -9.28
C ALA A 32 -6.62 -4.89 -10.39
N GLY A 33 -6.96 -3.65 -10.05
CA GLY A 33 -7.00 -2.53 -10.99
C GLY A 33 -5.64 -2.16 -11.60
N PHE A 34 -4.54 -2.57 -10.98
CA PHE A 34 -3.17 -2.33 -11.45
C PHE A 34 -2.56 -3.53 -12.18
N VAL A 35 -3.39 -4.47 -12.61
CA VAL A 35 -2.95 -5.60 -13.44
C VAL A 35 -2.58 -5.09 -14.83
N GLY A 36 -1.40 -5.45 -15.30
CA GLY A 36 -0.93 -5.13 -16.65
C GLY A 36 0.59 -5.07 -16.71
N ALA A 37 1.13 -5.33 -17.90
CA ALA A 37 2.57 -5.34 -18.12
C ALA A 37 3.24 -3.98 -17.82
N ALA A 38 2.58 -2.88 -18.18
CA ALA A 38 3.08 -1.54 -17.94
C ALA A 38 3.15 -1.22 -16.43
N ALA A 39 2.08 -1.51 -15.66
CA ALA A 39 2.07 -1.30 -14.21
C ALA A 39 3.14 -2.17 -13.51
N HIS A 40 3.26 -3.43 -13.94
CA HIS A 40 4.27 -4.35 -13.42
C HIS A 40 5.69 -3.82 -13.67
N GLN A 41 5.97 -3.34 -14.89
CA GLN A 41 7.26 -2.77 -15.23
C GLN A 41 7.58 -1.51 -14.42
N HIS A 42 6.61 -0.61 -14.22
CA HIS A 42 6.78 0.58 -13.37
C HIS A 42 7.15 0.26 -11.93
N MET A 43 6.63 -0.85 -11.39
CA MET A 43 6.99 -1.32 -10.05
C MET A 43 8.42 -1.88 -10.02
N LEU A 44 8.80 -2.67 -11.03
CA LEU A 44 10.14 -3.24 -11.16
C LEU A 44 11.21 -2.15 -11.35
N ASP A 45 10.94 -1.14 -12.17
CA ASP A 45 11.85 -0.02 -12.42
C ASP A 45 12.18 0.79 -11.15
N ARG A 46 11.35 0.66 -10.11
CA ARG A 46 11.54 1.28 -8.79
C ARG A 46 12.00 0.29 -7.71
N ASP A 47 12.54 -0.84 -8.12
CA ASP A 47 13.06 -1.90 -7.23
C ASP A 47 12.03 -2.50 -6.29
N TYR A 48 10.75 -2.48 -6.66
CA TYR A 48 9.70 -3.20 -5.95
C TYR A 48 9.47 -4.59 -6.52
N THR A 49 9.20 -5.55 -5.66
CA THR A 49 8.67 -6.86 -6.04
C THR A 49 7.14 -6.78 -6.08
N PRO A 50 6.51 -6.77 -7.26
CA PRO A 50 5.07 -6.55 -7.37
C PRO A 50 4.26 -7.77 -6.97
N HIS A 51 3.17 -7.52 -6.24
CA HIS A 51 2.15 -8.50 -5.88
C HIS A 51 0.78 -7.98 -6.32
N VAL A 52 0.51 -8.10 -7.60
CA VAL A 52 -0.78 -7.74 -8.21
C VAL A 52 -1.31 -8.97 -8.94
N ARG A 53 -2.54 -9.37 -8.64
CA ARG A 53 -3.15 -10.55 -9.30
C ARG A 53 -4.53 -10.20 -9.84
N PRO A 54 -4.90 -10.72 -11.03
CA PRO A 54 -6.26 -10.67 -11.54
C PRO A 54 -7.23 -11.37 -10.59
N ARG A 55 -8.46 -10.87 -10.52
CA ARG A 55 -9.49 -11.40 -9.61
C ARG A 55 -9.76 -12.92 -9.74
N GLY A 56 -9.54 -13.52 -10.90
CA GLY A 56 -9.76 -14.95 -11.14
C GLY A 56 -8.63 -15.87 -10.68
N GLU A 57 -7.41 -15.39 -10.62
CA GLU A 57 -6.23 -16.20 -10.29
C GLU A 57 -6.04 -16.48 -8.81
N GLU A 58 -6.68 -15.71 -7.93
CA GLU A 58 -6.59 -15.90 -6.49
C GLU A 58 -7.19 -17.24 -6.03
N ARG A 59 -8.28 -17.65 -6.69
CA ARG A 59 -8.92 -18.94 -6.40
C ARG A 59 -7.99 -20.10 -6.74
N ARG A 60 -7.26 -19.99 -7.86
CA ARG A 60 -6.26 -21.00 -8.29
C ARG A 60 -5.03 -20.99 -7.39
N ALA A 61 -4.57 -19.84 -6.95
CA ALA A 61 -3.42 -19.72 -6.04
C ALA A 61 -3.72 -20.28 -4.65
N ARG A 62 -4.94 -20.13 -4.13
CA ARG A 62 -5.37 -20.76 -2.87
C ARG A 62 -5.36 -22.29 -2.95
N ALA A 63 -5.76 -22.85 -4.09
CA ALA A 63 -5.71 -24.29 -4.33
C ALA A 63 -4.28 -24.87 -4.31
N THR A 64 -3.26 -24.05 -4.64
CA THR A 64 -1.84 -24.42 -4.63
C THR A 64 -1.10 -24.08 -3.34
N GLY A 65 -1.82 -23.66 -2.28
CA GLY A 65 -1.24 -23.33 -0.97
C GLY A 65 -0.50 -21.97 -0.91
N LYS A 66 -0.46 -21.22 -2.00
CA LYS A 66 0.15 -19.88 -2.02
C LYS A 66 -0.85 -18.85 -1.50
N ARG A 67 -0.59 -18.26 -0.33
CA ARG A 67 -1.41 -17.17 0.18
C ARG A 67 -1.23 -15.90 -0.66
N PRO A 68 -2.27 -15.38 -1.31
CA PRO A 68 -2.19 -14.09 -2.00
C PRO A 68 -1.99 -12.99 -0.96
N ARG A 69 -1.13 -12.02 -1.25
CA ARG A 69 -0.86 -10.87 -0.35
C ARG A 69 -1.92 -9.77 -0.42
N ARG A 70 -3.06 -10.02 -1.04
CA ARG A 70 -4.18 -9.08 -1.14
C ARG A 70 -4.70 -8.61 0.22
N TRP A 71 -4.59 -9.47 1.25
CA TRP A 71 -4.99 -9.11 2.60
C TRP A 71 -4.31 -7.82 3.11
N VAL A 72 -3.13 -7.47 2.59
CA VAL A 72 -2.41 -6.23 2.96
C VAL A 72 -3.20 -5.01 2.49
N VAL A 73 -3.72 -5.03 1.26
CA VAL A 73 -4.56 -3.95 0.71
C VAL A 73 -5.89 -3.87 1.46
N GLU A 74 -6.51 -5.01 1.73
CA GLU A 74 -7.77 -5.09 2.49
C GLU A 74 -7.59 -4.57 3.92
N ALA A 75 -6.47 -4.90 4.57
CA ALA A 75 -6.14 -4.41 5.91
C ALA A 75 -5.94 -2.88 5.91
N ALA A 76 -5.24 -2.33 4.92
CA ALA A 76 -5.06 -0.89 4.80
C ALA A 76 -6.41 -0.16 4.64
N HIS A 77 -7.31 -0.66 3.79
CA HIS A 77 -8.66 -0.12 3.66
C HIS A 77 -9.44 -0.22 4.98
N ALA A 78 -9.38 -1.34 5.68
CA ALA A 78 -10.04 -1.51 6.97
C ALA A 78 -9.53 -0.53 8.03
N TRP A 79 -8.24 -0.20 8.02
CA TRP A 79 -7.69 0.80 8.94
C TRP A 79 -8.23 2.20 8.68
N PHE A 80 -8.36 2.61 7.40
CA PHE A 80 -8.95 3.90 7.03
C PHE A 80 -10.45 3.99 7.38
N THR A 81 -11.21 2.92 7.23
CA THR A 81 -12.64 2.90 7.53
C THR A 81 -12.95 3.07 9.03
N ARG A 82 -11.97 2.86 9.91
CA ARG A 82 -12.11 3.16 11.36
C ARG A 82 -12.20 4.65 11.64
N PHE A 83 -11.79 5.51 10.72
CA PHE A 83 -11.94 6.95 10.84
C PHE A 83 -13.29 7.39 10.28
N ARG A 84 -14.28 7.63 11.16
CA ARG A 84 -15.66 7.93 10.77
C ARG A 84 -15.76 9.12 9.80
N LYS A 85 -14.95 10.14 9.97
CA LYS A 85 -14.94 11.32 9.08
C LYS A 85 -14.53 10.97 7.64
N LEU A 86 -13.66 9.99 7.46
CA LEU A 86 -13.28 9.51 6.13
C LEU A 86 -14.36 8.60 5.53
N LEU A 87 -14.96 7.74 6.35
CA LEU A 87 -15.97 6.80 5.92
C LEU A 87 -17.22 7.50 5.39
N VAL A 88 -17.69 8.55 6.06
CA VAL A 88 -18.91 9.28 5.71
C VAL A 88 -18.65 10.51 4.86
N ARG A 89 -17.40 10.94 4.76
CA ARG A 89 -16.98 12.14 4.03
C ARG A 89 -17.78 13.38 4.40
N TYR A 90 -17.69 13.80 5.65
CA TYR A 90 -18.32 15.06 6.13
C TYR A 90 -17.71 16.32 5.50
N GLU A 91 -16.48 16.24 5.04
CA GLU A 91 -15.78 17.40 4.48
C GLU A 91 -16.28 17.72 3.07
N LYS A 92 -16.69 18.98 2.89
CA LYS A 92 -17.23 19.46 1.61
C LYS A 92 -16.15 19.72 0.56
N THR A 93 -14.95 20.11 0.99
CA THR A 93 -13.85 20.43 0.09
C THR A 93 -12.93 19.24 -0.11
N HIS A 94 -12.44 19.06 -1.33
CA HIS A 94 -11.48 18.00 -1.66
C HIS A 94 -10.17 18.16 -0.85
N ARG A 95 -9.71 19.39 -0.66
CA ARG A 95 -8.47 19.66 0.10
C ARG A 95 -8.58 19.25 1.57
N ALA A 96 -9.69 19.58 2.23
CA ALA A 96 -9.92 19.20 3.62
C ALA A 96 -10.03 17.68 3.76
N TYR A 97 -10.72 17.00 2.85
CA TYR A 97 -10.80 15.55 2.84
C TYR A 97 -9.44 14.88 2.64
N LEU A 98 -8.64 15.40 1.70
CA LEU A 98 -7.28 14.91 1.47
C LEU A 98 -6.37 15.12 2.70
N ALA A 99 -6.46 16.27 3.34
CA ALA A 99 -5.70 16.56 4.56
C ALA A 99 -6.05 15.58 5.70
N LEU A 100 -7.34 15.27 5.89
CA LEU A 100 -7.78 14.28 6.87
C LEU A 100 -7.29 12.86 6.51
N THR A 101 -7.29 12.51 5.23
CA THR A 101 -6.78 11.22 4.76
C THR A 101 -5.28 11.09 5.05
N MET A 102 -4.50 12.15 4.81
CA MET A 102 -3.07 12.18 5.12
C MET A 102 -2.81 12.07 6.63
N LEU A 103 -3.61 12.75 7.45
CA LEU A 103 -3.53 12.66 8.91
C LEU A 103 -3.85 11.24 9.40
N ALA A 104 -4.90 10.62 8.86
CA ALA A 104 -5.24 9.24 9.16
C ALA A 104 -4.12 8.28 8.76
N ALA A 105 -3.52 8.45 7.58
CA ALA A 105 -2.39 7.66 7.12
C ALA A 105 -1.18 7.80 8.06
N ALA A 106 -0.88 9.01 8.52
CA ALA A 106 0.20 9.27 9.48
C ALA A 106 -0.04 8.56 10.81
N ILE A 107 -1.26 8.62 11.36
CA ILE A 107 -1.63 7.94 12.60
C ILE A 107 -1.54 6.41 12.44
N ILE A 108 -2.03 5.86 11.34
CA ILE A 108 -1.94 4.43 11.04
C ILE A 108 -0.48 4.00 10.98
N SER A 109 0.35 4.72 10.23
CA SER A 109 1.77 4.43 10.09
C SER A 109 2.50 4.47 11.44
N PHE A 110 2.25 5.50 12.24
CA PHE A 110 2.82 5.64 13.58
C PHE A 110 2.46 4.46 14.51
N ARG A 111 1.20 4.01 14.47
CA ARG A 111 0.75 2.86 15.27
C ARG A 111 1.39 1.53 14.86
N HIS A 112 1.84 1.42 13.61
CA HIS A 112 2.46 0.20 13.08
C HIS A 112 3.99 0.24 13.10
N VAL A 113 4.61 1.34 13.57
CA VAL A 113 6.06 1.38 13.82
C VAL A 113 6.42 0.33 14.88
N PRO A 114 7.36 -0.56 14.61
CA PRO A 114 7.78 -1.56 15.58
C PRO A 114 8.26 -0.93 16.89
N LYS A 115 7.73 -1.36 18.02
CA LYS A 115 8.08 -0.84 19.36
C LYS A 115 9.56 -1.02 19.74
N LYS A 116 10.34 -1.73 18.94
CA LYS A 116 11.80 -1.90 19.16
C LYS A 116 12.59 -0.58 19.14
N ILE A 117 12.03 0.49 18.58
CA ILE A 117 12.66 1.82 18.60
C ILE A 117 12.62 2.44 19.99
N ASN A 118 11.70 2.04 20.86
CA ASN A 118 11.62 2.55 22.23
C ASN A 118 12.77 2.12 23.14
N ILE A 119 13.62 1.18 22.73
CA ILE A 119 14.77 0.73 23.49
C ILE A 119 15.96 1.72 23.39
N ILE A 120 15.94 2.59 22.37
CA ILE A 120 17.04 3.55 22.13
C ILE A 120 16.84 4.82 22.95
N TYR A 121 15.63 5.11 23.41
CA TYR A 121 15.26 6.31 24.19
C TYR A 121 14.70 6.01 25.59
N GLY A 122 14.74 4.74 25.97
CA GLY A 122 14.28 4.30 27.30
C GLY A 122 15.36 4.31 28.36
#